data_7e553cfec0fd7c4257aab2c6838b172a
#
_entry.id   7e553cfec0fd7c4257aab2c6838b172a
#
_cell.length_a   1.000
_cell.length_b   1.000
_cell.length_c   1.000
_cell.angle_alpha   90.00
_cell.angle_beta   90.00
_cell.angle_gamma   90.00
#
_symmetry.space_group_name_H-M   'P 1'
#
loop_
_entity.id
_entity.type
_entity.pdbx_description
1 polymer ?
#
loop_
_entity_poly.entity_id
_entity_poly.type
_entity_poly.pdbx_seq_one_letter_code
_entity_poly.pdbx_strand_id
1 'polypeptide(L)'
;HYYDDNKHSFEYLAAYVTEKTITSDGSNFQLGWITSKSGDGGIDYVGKIGIGRNLSSVNIIVLGQAKCIKPESSIGSITLARTVARLQRGWIGSFVTTGVFSDNAQKEIFNDKYPLMLINGSQVADIVNRSMHLEKITNVNIFLKKIDHLYLNKVQNRRPEELIYN
;
A
#
# COMPACT_ATOMS: atom_id res chain seq x y z
N HIS A 1 0.94 -16.47 13.45
CA HIS A 1 -0.06 -15.88 12.61
C HIS A 1 0.23 -16.05 11.11
N TYR A 2 -0.68 -15.58 10.22
CA TYR A 2 -0.64 -15.89 8.77
C TYR A 2 0.66 -15.48 8.07
N TYR A 3 1.25 -14.34 8.42
CA TYR A 3 2.46 -13.81 7.78
C TYR A 3 3.77 -14.08 8.53
N ASP A 4 3.76 -14.86 9.62
CA ASP A 4 4.98 -15.08 10.42
C ASP A 4 6.07 -15.80 9.62
N ASP A 5 5.68 -16.77 8.78
CA ASP A 5 6.61 -17.53 7.94
C ASP A 5 6.86 -16.90 6.56
N ASN A 6 6.01 -15.96 6.13
CA ASN A 6 6.12 -15.31 4.82
C ASN A 6 5.69 -13.85 4.86
N LYS A 7 6.51 -13.01 5.49
CA LYS A 7 6.24 -11.56 5.60
C LYS A 7 6.12 -10.84 4.26
N HIS A 8 6.71 -11.39 3.20
CA HIS A 8 6.60 -10.84 1.85
C HIS A 8 5.16 -10.89 1.32
N SER A 9 4.39 -11.93 1.67
CA SER A 9 2.97 -11.97 1.27
C SER A 9 2.14 -10.84 1.87
N PHE A 10 2.63 -10.18 2.93
CA PHE A 10 1.96 -8.98 3.45
C PHE A 10 1.95 -7.81 2.45
N GLU A 11 2.89 -7.76 1.52
CA GLU A 11 2.93 -6.75 0.44
C GLU A 11 1.70 -6.85 -0.46
N TYR A 12 1.19 -8.08 -0.69
CA TYR A 12 -0.05 -8.32 -1.45
C TYR A 12 -1.26 -7.73 -0.73
N LEU A 13 -1.38 -8.00 0.57
CA LEU A 13 -2.44 -7.43 1.38
C LEU A 13 -2.33 -5.90 1.46
N ALA A 14 -1.12 -5.36 1.59
CA ALA A 14 -0.89 -3.93 1.65
C ALA A 14 -1.32 -3.22 0.35
N ALA A 15 -1.02 -3.80 -0.81
CA ALA A 15 -1.48 -3.30 -2.10
C ALA A 15 -3.01 -3.33 -2.20
N TYR A 16 -3.65 -4.44 -1.78
CA TYR A 16 -5.09 -4.57 -1.71
C TYR A 16 -5.74 -3.52 -0.81
N VAL A 17 -5.20 -3.35 0.41
CA VAL A 17 -5.71 -2.38 1.39
C VAL A 17 -5.58 -0.95 0.86
N THR A 18 -4.47 -0.62 0.22
CA THR A 18 -4.27 0.69 -0.43
C THR A 18 -5.30 0.92 -1.54
N GLU A 19 -5.55 -0.06 -2.39
CA GLU A 19 -6.60 0.01 -3.40
C GLU A 19 -7.96 0.29 -2.76
N LYS A 20 -8.35 -0.46 -1.73
CA LYS A 20 -9.63 -0.27 -1.04
C LYS A 20 -9.73 1.09 -0.33
N THR A 21 -8.63 1.59 0.23
CA THR A 21 -8.58 2.92 0.86
C THR A 21 -8.81 4.01 -0.18
N ILE A 22 -8.10 3.99 -1.30
CA ILE A 22 -8.18 5.01 -2.33
C ILE A 22 -9.53 4.95 -3.07
N THR A 23 -10.06 3.76 -3.33
CA THR A 23 -11.33 3.62 -4.08
C THR A 23 -12.57 3.86 -3.23
N SER A 24 -12.43 3.95 -1.91
CA SER A 24 -13.57 4.18 -0.99
C SER A 24 -14.28 5.52 -1.21
N ASP A 25 -13.59 6.52 -1.75
CA ASP A 25 -14.11 7.85 -2.08
C ASP A 25 -14.50 8.01 -3.56
N GLY A 26 -14.46 6.92 -4.33
CA GLY A 26 -14.77 6.92 -5.76
C GLY A 26 -13.59 7.20 -6.69
N SER A 27 -12.38 7.35 -6.15
CA SER A 27 -11.15 7.51 -6.95
C SER A 27 -10.82 6.22 -7.72
N ASN A 28 -10.22 6.37 -8.90
CA ASN A 28 -9.85 5.25 -9.77
C ASN A 28 -8.39 4.86 -9.54
N PHE A 29 -8.15 3.88 -8.66
CA PHE A 29 -6.83 3.29 -8.46
C PHE A 29 -6.65 2.03 -9.32
N GLN A 30 -5.46 1.90 -9.91
CA GLN A 30 -5.02 0.72 -10.64
C GLN A 30 -3.66 0.28 -10.11
N LEU A 31 -3.56 -0.96 -9.61
CA LEU A 31 -2.27 -1.55 -9.29
C LEU A 31 -1.49 -1.83 -10.58
N GLY A 32 -0.27 -1.35 -10.65
CA GLY A 32 0.69 -1.69 -11.69
C GLY A 32 1.31 -3.06 -11.42
N TRP A 33 2.09 -3.14 -10.35
CA TRP A 33 2.78 -4.39 -9.96
C TRP A 33 3.21 -4.38 -8.49
N ILE A 34 3.54 -5.56 -7.98
CA ILE A 34 4.31 -5.78 -6.75
C ILE A 34 5.77 -5.87 -7.14
N THR A 35 6.68 -5.25 -6.39
CA THR A 35 8.11 -5.25 -6.70
C THR A 35 8.75 -6.59 -6.31
N SER A 36 9.82 -6.98 -7.00
CA SER A 36 10.59 -8.17 -6.63
C SER A 36 11.50 -7.90 -5.43
N LYS A 37 11.86 -8.93 -4.68
CA LYS A 37 12.67 -8.85 -3.43
C LYS A 37 14.06 -8.21 -3.55
N SER A 38 14.56 -7.93 -4.74
CA SER A 38 15.93 -7.45 -4.96
C SER A 38 15.96 -6.12 -5.70
N GLY A 39 16.56 -5.10 -5.09
CA GLY A 39 16.94 -3.86 -5.78
C GLY A 39 15.89 -2.76 -5.87
N ASP A 40 14.74 -2.91 -5.21
CA ASP A 40 13.61 -1.97 -5.23
C ASP A 40 13.78 -0.76 -4.29
N GLY A 41 14.86 -0.78 -3.52
CA GLY A 41 15.14 0.30 -2.57
C GLY A 41 14.07 0.48 -1.49
N GLY A 42 13.22 -0.53 -1.20
CA GLY A 42 12.19 -0.51 -0.17
C GLY A 42 10.85 0.05 -0.64
N ILE A 43 10.54 -0.11 -1.93
CA ILE A 43 9.19 0.04 -2.48
C ILE A 43 8.66 -1.36 -2.73
N ASP A 44 7.48 -1.68 -2.20
CA ASP A 44 6.93 -3.02 -2.24
C ASP A 44 5.84 -3.18 -3.30
N TYR A 45 5.18 -2.08 -3.69
CA TYR A 45 4.23 -2.07 -4.80
C TYR A 45 4.12 -0.68 -5.44
N VAL A 46 3.66 -0.67 -6.68
CA VAL A 46 3.47 0.55 -7.46
C VAL A 46 2.09 0.51 -8.10
N GLY A 47 1.36 1.63 -8.04
CA GLY A 47 0.08 1.81 -8.70
C GLY A 47 -0.07 3.22 -9.25
N LYS A 48 -1.25 3.51 -9.78
CA LYS A 48 -1.62 4.86 -10.24
C LYS A 48 -3.06 5.20 -9.91
N ILE A 49 -3.31 6.48 -9.74
CA ILE A 49 -4.66 7.06 -9.66
C ILE A 49 -4.89 7.84 -10.94
N GLY A 50 -5.93 7.48 -11.68
CA GLY A 50 -6.37 8.25 -12.85
C GLY A 50 -7.33 9.36 -12.43
N ILE A 51 -7.02 10.60 -12.81
CA ILE A 51 -7.86 11.77 -12.60
C ILE A 51 -8.27 12.32 -13.96
N GLY A 52 -9.55 12.63 -14.15
CA GLY A 52 -10.10 13.15 -15.40
C GLY A 52 -10.46 12.07 -16.42
N ARG A 53 -10.74 12.50 -17.65
CA ARG A 53 -11.15 11.60 -18.75
C ARG A 53 -10.54 12.05 -20.08
N ASN A 54 -10.23 11.10 -20.95
CA ASN A 54 -9.71 11.33 -22.30
C ASN A 54 -8.47 12.27 -22.29
N LEU A 55 -8.46 13.30 -23.14
CA LEU A 55 -7.37 14.27 -23.25
C LEU A 55 -7.16 15.14 -22.01
N SER A 56 -8.14 15.20 -21.10
CA SER A 56 -8.07 15.93 -19.84
C SER A 56 -7.75 15.01 -18.66
N SER A 57 -7.07 13.90 -18.90
CA SER A 57 -6.69 12.94 -17.85
C SER A 57 -5.23 13.05 -17.47
N VAL A 58 -4.94 12.77 -16.21
CA VAL A 58 -3.59 12.67 -15.65
C VAL A 58 -3.50 11.45 -14.74
N ASN A 59 -2.35 10.77 -14.76
CA ASN A 59 -2.03 9.68 -13.85
C ASN A 59 -1.11 10.17 -12.73
N ILE A 60 -1.48 9.91 -11.47
CA ILE A 60 -0.66 10.14 -10.30
C ILE A 60 -0.10 8.80 -9.85
N ILE A 61 1.21 8.69 -9.74
CA ILE A 61 1.88 7.48 -9.26
C ILE A 61 1.69 7.33 -7.76
N VAL A 62 1.40 6.10 -7.34
CA VAL A 62 1.32 5.68 -5.93
C VAL A 62 2.46 4.71 -5.67
N LEU A 63 3.40 5.09 -4.78
CA LEU A 63 4.42 4.19 -4.27
C LEU A 63 3.97 3.61 -2.94
N GLY A 64 3.99 2.30 -2.83
CA GLY A 64 3.59 1.60 -1.62
C GLY A 64 4.72 0.94 -0.88
N GLN A 65 4.72 1.07 0.45
CA GLN A 65 5.58 0.30 1.33
C GLN A 65 4.76 -0.45 2.36
N ALA A 66 5.15 -1.69 2.63
CA ALA A 66 4.49 -2.60 3.55
C ALA A 66 5.44 -3.01 4.68
N LYS A 67 4.98 -2.99 5.91
CA LYS A 67 5.80 -3.44 7.04
C LYS A 67 4.99 -4.31 8.01
N CYS A 68 5.22 -5.62 7.92
CA CYS A 68 4.63 -6.59 8.85
C CYS A 68 5.46 -6.61 10.13
N ILE A 69 4.90 -6.08 11.20
CA ILE A 69 5.49 -6.03 12.56
C ILE A 69 4.46 -6.50 13.59
N LYS A 70 4.86 -6.67 14.83
CA LYS A 70 3.93 -6.98 15.92
C LYS A 70 2.90 -5.86 16.08
N PRO A 71 1.63 -6.16 16.40
CA PRO A 71 0.56 -5.15 16.49
C PRO A 71 0.87 -4.00 17.45
N GLU A 72 1.57 -4.28 18.55
CA GLU A 72 1.98 -3.30 19.57
C GLU A 72 3.23 -2.50 19.21
N SER A 73 3.93 -2.89 18.14
CA SER A 73 5.13 -2.19 17.68
C SER A 73 4.79 -0.95 16.87
N SER A 74 5.66 0.08 16.96
CA SER A 74 5.45 1.34 16.26
C SER A 74 6.46 1.60 15.14
N ILE A 75 5.99 2.23 14.08
CA ILE A 75 6.80 2.80 13.00
C ILE A 75 7.18 4.23 13.37
N GLY A 76 8.49 4.53 13.41
CA GLY A 76 9.02 5.86 13.70
C GLY A 76 9.30 6.68 12.43
N SER A 77 9.59 7.99 12.64
CA SER A 77 9.83 8.99 11.58
C SER A 77 10.93 8.58 10.60
N ILE A 78 12.03 8.00 11.07
CA ILE A 78 13.16 7.60 10.21
C ILE A 78 12.71 6.57 9.14
N THR A 79 11.81 5.68 9.51
CA THR A 79 11.28 4.68 8.56
C THR A 79 10.40 5.34 7.52
N LEU A 80 9.54 6.28 7.90
CA LEU A 80 8.68 7.03 6.99
C LEU A 80 9.49 7.96 6.08
N ALA A 81 10.51 8.62 6.61
CA ALA A 81 11.39 9.51 5.84
C ALA A 81 12.05 8.78 4.66
N ARG A 82 12.42 7.50 4.82
CA ARG A 82 12.96 6.68 3.73
C ARG A 82 11.94 6.47 2.59
N THR A 83 10.67 6.34 2.90
CA THR A 83 9.60 6.23 1.89
C THR A 83 9.37 7.58 1.22
N VAL A 84 9.28 8.65 2.01
CA VAL A 84 9.13 10.03 1.49
C VAL A 84 10.25 10.40 0.53
N ALA A 85 11.51 10.06 0.86
CA ALA A 85 12.68 10.35 0.02
C ALA A 85 12.64 9.72 -1.38
N ARG A 86 11.71 8.79 -1.64
CA ARG A 86 11.53 8.15 -2.96
C ARG A 86 10.40 8.76 -3.77
N LEU A 87 9.56 9.58 -3.13
CA LEU A 87 8.46 10.25 -3.82
C LEU A 87 9.03 11.33 -4.74
N GLN A 88 8.72 11.23 -6.01
CA GLN A 88 9.01 12.29 -6.96
C GLN A 88 7.88 13.34 -6.92
N ARG A 89 8.14 14.49 -7.53
CA ARG A 89 7.15 15.57 -7.59
C ARG A 89 5.85 15.08 -8.24
N GLY A 90 4.74 15.26 -7.57
CA GLY A 90 3.41 14.86 -8.02
C GLY A 90 3.08 13.39 -7.77
N TRP A 91 3.96 12.65 -7.09
CA TRP A 91 3.67 11.30 -6.62
C TRP A 91 3.13 11.30 -5.20
N ILE A 92 2.40 10.25 -4.84
CA ILE A 92 1.95 10.03 -3.47
C ILE A 92 2.47 8.69 -2.96
N GLY A 93 2.61 8.60 -1.65
CA GLY A 93 3.00 7.37 -0.96
C GLY A 93 1.85 6.70 -0.23
N SER A 94 1.97 5.39 -0.03
CA SER A 94 1.15 4.61 0.89
C SER A 94 2.04 3.76 1.76
N PHE A 95 1.96 3.93 3.07
CA PHE A 95 2.69 3.10 4.03
C PHE A 95 1.70 2.28 4.84
N VAL A 96 1.76 0.96 4.69
CA VAL A 96 0.86 0.02 5.36
C VAL A 96 1.63 -0.80 6.38
N THR A 97 1.11 -0.89 7.60
CA THR A 97 1.72 -1.71 8.66
C THR A 97 0.68 -2.51 9.43
N THR A 98 1.10 -3.64 10.00
CA THR A 98 0.30 -4.40 10.97
C THR A 98 0.38 -3.81 12.38
N GLY A 99 1.31 -2.90 12.63
CA GLY A 99 1.47 -2.19 13.91
C GLY A 99 0.83 -0.80 13.90
N VAL A 100 1.42 0.11 14.67
CA VAL A 100 0.97 1.50 14.79
C VAL A 100 2.04 2.47 14.29
N PHE A 101 1.70 3.74 14.11
CA PHE A 101 2.65 4.81 13.86
C PHE A 101 2.88 5.59 15.15
N SER A 102 4.12 5.94 15.46
CA SER A 102 4.41 6.78 16.62
C SER A 102 3.82 8.19 16.44
N ASP A 103 3.46 8.83 17.53
CA ASP A 103 2.90 10.20 17.52
C ASP A 103 3.83 11.19 16.82
N ASN A 104 5.14 11.06 17.04
CA ASN A 104 6.13 11.93 16.39
C ASN A 104 6.15 11.72 14.88
N ALA A 105 6.08 10.47 14.41
CA ALA A 105 6.02 10.15 12.98
C ALA A 105 4.77 10.72 12.31
N GLN A 106 3.61 10.61 12.97
CA GLN A 106 2.35 11.17 12.46
C GLN A 106 2.40 12.71 12.39
N LYS A 107 2.91 13.36 13.46
CA LYS A 107 3.07 14.82 13.51
C LYS A 107 4.02 15.34 12.42
N GLU A 108 5.13 14.66 12.18
CA GLU A 108 6.10 15.03 11.14
C GLU A 108 5.47 14.98 9.76
N ILE A 109 4.83 13.86 9.39
CA ILE A 109 4.14 13.72 8.09
C ILE A 109 3.08 14.80 7.90
N PHE A 110 2.29 15.09 8.94
CA PHE A 110 1.23 16.09 8.88
C PHE A 110 1.79 17.52 8.76
N ASN A 111 2.76 17.89 9.59
CA ASN A 111 3.34 19.23 9.64
C ASN A 111 4.10 19.58 8.36
N ASP A 112 4.87 18.61 7.83
CA ASP A 112 5.66 18.78 6.61
C ASP A 112 4.84 18.58 5.33
N LYS A 113 3.54 18.23 5.48
CA LYS A 113 2.59 18.04 4.38
C LYS A 113 3.08 17.03 3.33
N TYR A 114 3.78 15.98 3.79
CA TYR A 114 4.19 14.93 2.88
C TYR A 114 2.98 14.18 2.32
N PRO A 115 2.94 13.93 1.01
CA PRO A 115 1.84 13.22 0.36
C PRO A 115 1.94 11.71 0.63
N LEU A 116 1.84 11.30 1.90
CA LEU A 116 1.99 9.92 2.36
C LEU A 116 0.78 9.50 3.17
N MET A 117 0.05 8.51 2.69
CA MET A 117 -1.03 7.85 3.42
C MET A 117 -0.43 6.87 4.44
N LEU A 118 -0.88 6.96 5.69
CA LEU A 118 -0.50 6.07 6.77
C LEU A 118 -1.67 5.13 7.09
N ILE A 119 -1.50 3.83 6.87
CA ILE A 119 -2.51 2.81 7.12
C ILE A 119 -1.99 1.84 8.18
N ASN A 120 -2.52 1.93 9.39
CA ASN A 120 -2.11 1.13 10.53
C ASN A 120 -2.84 -0.22 10.61
N GLY A 121 -2.44 -1.08 11.56
CA GLY A 121 -2.99 -2.42 11.73
C GLY A 121 -4.50 -2.45 12.00
N SER A 122 -5.04 -1.48 12.72
CA SER A 122 -6.50 -1.36 12.96
C SER A 122 -7.24 -1.10 11.65
N GLN A 123 -6.76 -0.14 10.84
CA GLN A 123 -7.36 0.16 9.54
C GLN A 123 -7.25 -1.02 8.56
N VAL A 124 -6.11 -1.75 8.57
CA VAL A 124 -5.96 -3.00 7.80
C VAL A 124 -7.03 -4.02 8.21
N ALA A 125 -7.21 -4.24 9.53
CA ALA A 125 -8.20 -5.18 10.03
C ALA A 125 -9.63 -4.78 9.65
N ASP A 126 -9.98 -3.49 9.74
CA ASP A 126 -11.29 -2.98 9.37
C ASP A 126 -11.60 -3.17 7.88
N ILE A 127 -10.61 -2.93 7.00
CA ILE A 127 -10.76 -3.12 5.56
C ILE A 127 -10.93 -4.61 5.23
N VAL A 128 -10.10 -5.48 5.84
CA VAL A 128 -10.20 -6.93 5.67
C VAL A 128 -11.59 -7.43 6.11
N ASN A 129 -12.04 -7.04 7.30
CA ASN A 129 -13.34 -7.46 7.83
C ASN A 129 -14.50 -7.01 6.92
N ARG A 130 -14.50 -5.75 6.47
CA ARG A 130 -15.51 -5.25 5.53
C ARG A 130 -15.50 -6.01 4.21
N SER A 131 -14.31 -6.29 3.66
CA SER A 131 -14.17 -7.03 2.40
C SER A 131 -14.65 -8.47 2.54
N MET A 132 -14.29 -9.14 3.64
CA MET A 132 -14.76 -10.50 3.95
C MET A 132 -16.30 -10.55 4.05
N HIS A 133 -16.90 -9.55 4.71
CA HIS A 133 -18.36 -9.47 4.85
C HIS A 133 -19.05 -9.30 3.48
N LEU A 134 -18.55 -8.39 2.64
CA LEU A 134 -19.08 -8.16 1.29
C LEU A 134 -18.97 -9.41 0.41
N GLU A 135 -17.88 -10.18 0.54
CA GLU A 135 -17.64 -11.40 -0.22
C GLU A 135 -18.24 -12.65 0.44
N LYS A 136 -18.90 -12.51 1.60
CA LYS A 136 -19.48 -13.63 2.38
C LYS A 136 -18.44 -14.70 2.77
N ILE A 137 -17.20 -14.30 3.00
CA ILE A 137 -16.12 -15.17 3.48
C ILE A 137 -16.01 -15.01 4.99
N THR A 138 -16.15 -16.11 5.73
CA THR A 138 -16.11 -16.10 7.21
C THR A 138 -14.74 -16.47 7.77
N ASN A 139 -13.88 -17.12 6.99
CA ASN A 139 -12.55 -17.54 7.42
C ASN A 139 -11.48 -16.60 6.86
N VAL A 140 -10.77 -15.91 7.77
CA VAL A 140 -9.73 -14.94 7.41
C VAL A 140 -8.56 -15.55 6.62
N ASN A 141 -8.17 -16.79 6.96
CA ASN A 141 -7.07 -17.46 6.24
C ASN A 141 -7.45 -17.77 4.78
N ILE A 142 -8.72 -18.12 4.53
CA ILE A 142 -9.22 -18.31 3.16
C ILE A 142 -9.19 -17.00 2.40
N PHE A 143 -9.61 -15.91 3.04
CA PHE A 143 -9.57 -14.59 2.45
C PHE A 143 -8.14 -14.14 2.11
N LEU A 144 -7.20 -14.27 3.05
CA LEU A 144 -5.80 -13.90 2.83
C LEU A 144 -5.14 -14.74 1.73
N LYS A 145 -5.39 -16.06 1.68
CA LYS A 145 -4.94 -16.91 0.57
C LYS A 145 -5.50 -16.47 -0.77
N LYS A 146 -6.76 -16.02 -0.83
CA LYS A 146 -7.34 -15.45 -2.04
C LYS A 146 -6.59 -14.20 -2.49
N ILE A 147 -6.25 -13.31 -1.56
CA ILE A 147 -5.44 -12.12 -1.86
C ILE A 147 -4.06 -12.51 -2.40
N ASP A 148 -3.36 -13.44 -1.75
CA ASP A 148 -2.07 -13.94 -2.21
C ASP A 148 -2.15 -14.45 -3.66
N HIS A 149 -3.14 -15.26 -4.00
CA HIS A 149 -3.34 -15.76 -5.37
C HIS A 149 -3.65 -14.63 -6.37
N LEU A 150 -4.41 -13.62 -5.97
CA LEU A 150 -4.77 -12.50 -6.85
C LEU A 150 -3.55 -11.68 -7.28
N TYR A 151 -2.55 -11.56 -6.41
CA TYR A 151 -1.38 -10.71 -6.63
C TYR A 151 -0.10 -11.46 -7.00
N LEU A 152 -0.05 -12.78 -6.84
CA LEU A 152 1.15 -13.59 -7.10
C LEU A 152 1.74 -13.37 -8.52
N ASN A 153 0.89 -13.27 -9.53
CA ASN A 153 1.29 -13.07 -10.92
C ASN A 153 1.55 -11.60 -11.29
N LYS A 154 1.44 -10.69 -10.33
CA LYS A 154 1.67 -9.25 -10.54
C LYS A 154 3.07 -8.80 -10.10
N VAL A 155 3.94 -9.73 -9.74
CA VAL A 155 5.33 -9.42 -9.35
C VAL A 155 6.16 -9.09 -10.58
N GLN A 156 6.70 -7.89 -10.64
CA GLN A 156 7.50 -7.39 -11.76
C GLN A 156 8.63 -6.49 -11.24
N ASN A 157 9.67 -6.33 -12.06
CA ASN A 157 10.76 -5.40 -11.79
C ASN A 157 10.78 -4.34 -12.91
N ARG A 158 10.05 -3.24 -12.72
CA ARG A 158 9.88 -2.15 -13.67
C ARG A 158 10.04 -0.80 -12.97
N ARG A 159 10.25 0.25 -13.75
CA ARG A 159 10.36 1.62 -13.22
C ARG A 159 8.96 2.22 -13.02
N PRO A 160 8.68 2.84 -11.85
CA PRO A 160 7.35 3.41 -11.57
C PRO A 160 6.86 4.40 -12.64
N GLU A 161 7.77 5.15 -13.25
CA GLU A 161 7.48 6.14 -14.29
C GLU A 161 6.76 5.53 -15.50
N GLU A 162 6.96 4.25 -15.76
CA GLU A 162 6.32 3.55 -16.89
C GLU A 162 4.79 3.54 -16.79
N LEU A 163 4.23 3.70 -15.57
CA LEU A 163 2.78 3.80 -15.38
C LEU A 163 2.17 5.14 -15.82
N ILE A 164 2.97 6.18 -15.97
CA ILE A 164 2.48 7.49 -16.42
C ILE A 164 2.03 7.43 -17.86
N TYR A 165 2.72 6.62 -18.67
CA TYR A 165 2.55 6.56 -20.14
C TYR A 165 1.67 5.41 -20.63
N ASN A 166 1.15 4.57 -19.69
CA ASN A 166 0.31 3.43 -20.03
C ASN A 166 -1.19 3.72 -19.64
#